data_ac17a32493dd8b654d838a13e3f5519d
#
_entry.id   ac17a32493dd8b654d838a13e3f5519d
#
_cell.length_a   1.000
_cell.length_b   1.000
_cell.length_c   1.000
_cell.angle_alpha   90.00
_cell.angle_beta   90.00
_cell.angle_gamma   90.00
#
_symmetry.space_group_name_H-M   'P 1'
#
loop_
_entity.id
_entity.type
_entity.pdbx_description
1 polymer ?
#
loop_
_entity_poly.entity_id
_entity_poly.type
_entity_poly.pdbx_seq_one_letter_code
_entity_poly.pdbx_strand_id
1 'polypeptide(L)'
;MTRAYLAFTDTGLALARRLADALPGSVDRCGSGGVSLAGWTALQFAQSDALVFVGAVGIAVRAIAPHCRSKASDPAVVVLDECGRFAVPVLSGHLGGANDLARALAAVCGAVPVITTATDAHGIFAVDEWAKHQNCTVLEAERIKHVSSKLLAGQSVRFAAEFPVQGTPPAGVDPARTPAEADFALTLSPAGDALHLVPRIGVLGLGCRRGTCAEQLEAAFADFCARHSLAPACIAAAASIDLKADETGLLAFCRAHGWPITFYSAEQLRALPGPFTPSPFVQSVTGVDNVCERAAVLASGGCIRIPKQAGGGVTFALALCPYAPDWRWQNG
;
A
#
# COMPACT_ATOMS: atom_id res chain seq x y z
N MET A 1 -2.42 -0.63 -9.55
CA MET A 1 -1.13 -1.15 -10.07
C MET A 1 -1.00 -0.74 -11.52
N THR A 2 -0.06 0.16 -11.82
CA THR A 2 0.32 0.55 -13.20
C THR A 2 1.20 -0.54 -13.80
N ARG A 3 0.94 -0.95 -15.05
CA ARG A 3 1.67 -2.05 -15.71
C ARG A 3 2.27 -1.57 -17.02
N ALA A 4 3.44 -2.09 -17.36
CA ALA A 4 4.09 -1.87 -18.64
C ALA A 4 4.51 -3.22 -19.25
N TYR A 5 4.14 -3.44 -20.51
CA TYR A 5 4.42 -4.66 -21.26
C TYR A 5 5.46 -4.39 -22.34
N LEU A 6 6.45 -5.25 -22.47
CA LEU A 6 7.45 -5.20 -23.53
C LEU A 6 7.54 -6.52 -24.26
N ALA A 7 7.41 -6.49 -25.57
CA ALA A 7 7.59 -7.65 -26.44
C ALA A 7 8.74 -7.43 -27.44
N PHE A 8 9.31 -8.52 -27.94
CA PHE A 8 10.47 -8.50 -28.85
C PHE A 8 10.12 -8.95 -30.27
N THR A 9 9.04 -9.71 -30.43
CA THR A 9 8.57 -10.29 -31.69
C THR A 9 7.12 -9.91 -31.95
N ASP A 10 6.63 -10.10 -33.17
CA ASP A 10 5.24 -9.83 -33.50
C ASP A 10 4.28 -10.80 -32.77
N THR A 11 4.69 -12.07 -32.61
CA THR A 11 3.95 -13.05 -31.80
C THR A 11 3.85 -12.60 -30.35
N GLY A 12 4.97 -12.21 -29.74
CA GLY A 12 5.00 -11.70 -28.39
C GLY A 12 4.20 -10.41 -28.22
N LEU A 13 4.22 -9.51 -29.23
CA LEU A 13 3.43 -8.27 -29.20
C LEU A 13 1.92 -8.56 -29.22
N ALA A 14 1.47 -9.52 -30.03
CA ALA A 14 0.08 -9.95 -30.04
C ALA A 14 -0.35 -10.51 -28.68
N LEU A 15 0.50 -11.32 -28.04
CA LEU A 15 0.27 -11.82 -26.69
C LEU A 15 0.23 -10.67 -25.67
N ALA A 16 1.20 -9.76 -25.69
CA ALA A 16 1.24 -8.61 -24.78
C ALA A 16 -0.03 -7.75 -24.86
N ARG A 17 -0.55 -7.49 -26.07
CA ARG A 17 -1.81 -6.77 -26.27
C ARG A 17 -3.00 -7.49 -25.66
N ARG A 18 -3.13 -8.79 -25.92
CA ARG A 18 -4.20 -9.63 -25.32
C ARG A 18 -4.14 -9.62 -23.77
N LEU A 19 -2.94 -9.65 -23.20
CA LEU A 19 -2.76 -9.54 -21.75
C LEU A 19 -3.14 -8.15 -21.24
N ALA A 20 -2.77 -7.08 -21.95
CA ALA A 20 -3.09 -5.70 -21.58
C ALA A 20 -4.59 -5.37 -21.73
N ASP A 21 -5.32 -6.03 -22.62
CA ASP A 21 -6.78 -5.91 -22.72
C ASP A 21 -7.48 -6.42 -21.44
N ALA A 22 -6.97 -7.47 -20.84
CA ALA A 22 -7.51 -8.05 -19.60
C ALA A 22 -6.94 -7.38 -18.33
N LEU A 23 -5.67 -7.04 -18.35
CA LEU A 23 -4.94 -6.42 -17.24
C LEU A 23 -4.29 -5.11 -17.75
N PRO A 24 -5.00 -3.98 -17.73
CA PRO A 24 -4.61 -2.74 -18.43
C PRO A 24 -3.20 -2.23 -18.09
N GLY A 25 -2.49 -1.79 -19.14
CA GLY A 25 -1.14 -1.22 -19.07
C GLY A 25 -0.64 -0.76 -20.44
N SER A 26 0.50 -0.06 -20.48
CA SER A 26 1.15 0.32 -21.74
C SER A 26 1.77 -0.90 -22.42
N VAL A 27 1.76 -0.93 -23.77
CA VAL A 27 2.36 -2.03 -24.54
C VAL A 27 3.34 -1.45 -25.56
N ASP A 28 4.59 -1.87 -25.44
CA ASP A 28 5.67 -1.43 -26.31
C ASP A 28 6.35 -2.63 -27.01
N ARG A 29 6.97 -2.34 -28.17
CA ARG A 29 7.81 -3.28 -28.90
C ARG A 29 9.26 -2.83 -28.84
N CYS A 30 10.13 -3.75 -28.43
CA CYS A 30 11.57 -3.52 -28.45
C CYS A 30 12.15 -3.77 -29.87
N GLY A 31 13.07 -2.92 -30.31
CA GLY A 31 13.82 -3.11 -31.55
C GLY A 31 13.59 -2.03 -32.61
N SER A 32 13.90 -2.34 -33.87
CA SER A 32 13.81 -1.39 -34.98
C SER A 32 12.39 -0.84 -35.15
N GLY A 33 12.26 0.48 -35.10
CA GLY A 33 10.95 1.16 -35.15
C GLY A 33 10.20 1.20 -33.82
N GLY A 34 10.77 0.67 -32.72
CA GLY A 34 10.21 0.69 -31.37
C GLY A 34 11.15 1.28 -30.32
N VAL A 35 10.98 0.85 -29.06
CA VAL A 35 11.78 1.34 -27.93
C VAL A 35 13.10 0.56 -27.77
N SER A 36 14.12 1.21 -27.22
CA SER A 36 15.33 0.50 -26.80
C SER A 36 15.09 -0.24 -25.47
N LEU A 37 15.62 -1.46 -25.34
CA LEU A 37 15.46 -2.27 -24.11
C LEU A 37 15.93 -1.51 -22.87
N ALA A 38 17.14 -0.93 -22.92
CA ALA A 38 17.72 -0.22 -21.77
C ALA A 38 16.92 1.02 -21.38
N GLY A 39 16.54 1.86 -22.37
CA GLY A 39 15.76 3.08 -22.10
C GLY A 39 14.36 2.78 -21.57
N TRP A 40 13.68 1.80 -22.15
CA TRP A 40 12.36 1.38 -21.70
C TRP A 40 12.43 0.82 -20.27
N THR A 41 13.39 -0.06 -20.01
CA THR A 41 13.52 -0.67 -18.68
C THR A 41 13.84 0.38 -17.61
N ALA A 42 14.76 1.31 -17.88
CA ALA A 42 15.10 2.38 -16.94
C ALA A 42 13.88 3.24 -16.59
N LEU A 43 13.08 3.62 -17.61
CA LEU A 43 11.90 4.45 -17.44
C LEU A 43 10.82 3.69 -16.65
N GLN A 44 10.46 2.49 -17.11
CA GLN A 44 9.33 1.75 -16.54
C GLN A 44 9.66 1.20 -15.14
N PHE A 45 10.91 0.82 -14.88
CA PHE A 45 11.34 0.39 -13.55
C PHE A 45 11.20 1.49 -12.48
N ALA A 46 11.29 2.77 -12.89
CA ALA A 46 11.13 3.91 -12.00
C ALA A 46 9.67 4.39 -11.85
N GLN A 47 8.80 4.10 -12.83
CA GLN A 47 7.48 4.73 -12.92
C GLN A 47 6.30 3.75 -12.81
N SER A 48 6.52 2.46 -13.09
CA SER A 48 5.47 1.45 -13.08
C SER A 48 5.53 0.57 -11.84
N ASP A 49 4.39 0.11 -11.37
CA ASP A 49 4.30 -0.87 -10.29
C ASP A 49 4.70 -2.26 -10.77
N ALA A 50 4.55 -2.55 -12.07
CA ALA A 50 4.89 -3.84 -12.64
C ALA A 50 5.39 -3.77 -14.08
N LEU A 51 6.41 -4.58 -14.39
CA LEU A 51 6.94 -4.81 -15.73
C LEU A 51 6.64 -6.25 -16.17
N VAL A 52 6.11 -6.38 -17.39
CA VAL A 52 5.83 -7.68 -18.00
C VAL A 52 6.62 -7.79 -19.30
N PHE A 53 7.60 -8.69 -19.32
CA PHE A 53 8.36 -9.00 -20.52
C PHE A 53 7.75 -10.22 -21.23
N VAL A 54 7.48 -10.09 -22.50
CA VAL A 54 7.06 -11.22 -23.35
C VAL A 54 8.22 -11.63 -24.24
N GLY A 55 9.01 -12.61 -23.76
CA GLY A 55 10.23 -13.08 -24.39
C GLY A 55 11.09 -13.93 -23.46
N ALA A 56 12.40 -14.01 -23.73
CA ALA A 56 13.30 -14.85 -22.94
C ALA A 56 13.62 -14.24 -21.55
N VAL A 57 13.53 -15.05 -20.49
CA VAL A 57 13.85 -14.65 -19.10
C VAL A 57 15.23 -14.01 -18.99
N GLY A 58 16.26 -14.54 -19.68
CA GLY A 58 17.62 -14.00 -19.63
C GLY A 58 17.74 -12.57 -20.18
N ILE A 59 16.88 -12.16 -21.10
CA ILE A 59 16.82 -10.77 -21.59
C ILE A 59 16.29 -9.85 -20.47
N ALA A 60 15.18 -10.22 -19.87
CA ALA A 60 14.59 -9.46 -18.78
C ALA A 60 15.54 -9.32 -17.59
N VAL A 61 16.19 -10.43 -17.16
CA VAL A 61 17.16 -10.42 -16.04
C VAL A 61 18.29 -9.44 -16.29
N ARG A 62 18.91 -9.47 -17.50
CA ARG A 62 20.00 -8.53 -17.84
C ARG A 62 19.51 -7.08 -17.90
N ALA A 63 18.28 -6.86 -18.35
CA ALA A 63 17.71 -5.52 -18.46
C ALA A 63 17.42 -4.90 -17.10
N ILE A 64 16.88 -5.68 -16.14
CA ILE A 64 16.51 -5.15 -14.82
C ILE A 64 17.67 -5.11 -13.83
N ALA A 65 18.70 -5.95 -14.00
CA ALA A 65 19.80 -6.09 -13.03
C ALA A 65 20.46 -4.76 -12.60
N PRO A 66 20.72 -3.78 -13.50
CA PRO A 66 21.29 -2.49 -13.11
C PRO A 66 20.37 -1.63 -12.23
N HIS A 67 19.08 -1.92 -12.18
CA HIS A 67 18.06 -1.11 -11.51
C HIS A 67 17.62 -1.71 -10.17
N CYS A 68 17.88 -3.00 -9.92
CA CYS A 68 17.46 -3.69 -8.69
C CYS A 68 18.12 -3.08 -7.45
N ARG A 69 17.30 -2.77 -6.44
CA ARG A 69 17.73 -2.14 -5.18
C ARG A 69 17.26 -2.91 -3.96
N SER A 70 15.95 -3.11 -3.85
CA SER A 70 15.33 -3.73 -2.67
C SER A 70 14.01 -4.40 -3.02
N LYS A 71 13.76 -5.57 -2.44
CA LYS A 71 12.47 -6.28 -2.56
C LYS A 71 11.26 -5.47 -2.04
N ALA A 72 11.49 -4.42 -1.26
CA ALA A 72 10.44 -3.56 -0.72
C ALA A 72 10.09 -2.40 -1.64
N SER A 73 10.98 -1.99 -2.56
CA SER A 73 10.81 -0.83 -3.44
C SER A 73 10.79 -1.16 -4.92
N ASP A 74 11.37 -2.30 -5.30
CA ASP A 74 11.47 -2.67 -6.71
C ASP A 74 10.11 -3.15 -7.24
N PRO A 75 9.74 -2.80 -8.49
CA PRO A 75 8.48 -3.19 -9.08
C PRO A 75 8.39 -4.71 -9.25
N ALA A 76 7.16 -5.21 -9.38
CA ALA A 76 6.93 -6.57 -9.81
C ALA A 76 7.50 -6.81 -11.21
N VAL A 77 8.23 -7.90 -11.42
CA VAL A 77 8.68 -8.28 -12.77
C VAL A 77 8.24 -9.70 -13.07
N VAL A 78 7.46 -9.84 -14.15
CA VAL A 78 7.02 -11.14 -14.67
C VAL A 78 7.48 -11.30 -16.11
N VAL A 79 7.93 -12.50 -16.46
CA VAL A 79 8.30 -12.86 -17.83
C VAL A 79 7.40 -13.96 -18.33
N LEU A 80 6.82 -13.77 -19.51
CA LEU A 80 6.15 -14.82 -20.26
C LEU A 80 7.00 -15.21 -21.48
N ASP A 81 7.04 -16.48 -21.81
CA ASP A 81 7.54 -16.89 -23.14
C ASP A 81 6.58 -16.39 -24.23
N GLU A 82 7.08 -16.19 -25.45
CA GLU A 82 6.27 -15.59 -26.54
C GLU A 82 5.07 -16.46 -26.99
N CYS A 83 5.08 -17.74 -26.63
CA CYS A 83 3.98 -18.68 -26.88
C CYS A 83 2.94 -18.66 -25.75
N GLY A 84 3.19 -17.96 -24.63
CA GLY A 84 2.30 -17.89 -23.48
C GLY A 84 2.14 -19.20 -22.74
N ARG A 85 3.18 -20.06 -22.69
CA ARG A 85 3.15 -21.33 -21.97
C ARG A 85 3.51 -21.22 -20.51
N PHE A 86 4.40 -20.29 -20.17
CA PHE A 86 4.92 -20.10 -18.82
C PHE A 86 4.85 -18.62 -18.42
N ALA A 87 4.43 -18.35 -17.19
CA ALA A 87 4.49 -17.01 -16.56
C ALA A 87 5.41 -17.10 -15.34
N VAL A 88 6.58 -16.46 -15.43
CA VAL A 88 7.66 -16.58 -14.44
C VAL A 88 7.82 -15.28 -13.68
N PRO A 89 7.48 -15.20 -12.37
CA PRO A 89 7.83 -14.05 -11.55
C PRO A 89 9.34 -14.02 -11.31
N VAL A 90 10.00 -12.93 -11.67
CA VAL A 90 11.48 -12.81 -11.63
C VAL A 90 11.94 -11.92 -10.50
N LEU A 91 11.15 -10.90 -10.15
CA LEU A 91 11.50 -9.92 -9.10
C LEU A 91 10.27 -9.54 -8.30
N SER A 92 10.45 -9.27 -6.99
CA SER A 92 9.42 -8.78 -6.07
C SER A 92 8.18 -9.67 -5.99
N GLY A 93 8.40 -10.99 -5.78
CA GLY A 93 7.35 -12.03 -5.80
C GLY A 93 6.17 -11.73 -4.88
N HIS A 94 6.41 -11.53 -3.58
CA HIS A 94 5.38 -11.31 -2.57
C HIS A 94 4.97 -9.83 -2.45
N LEU A 95 5.76 -8.99 -1.77
CA LEU A 95 5.44 -7.56 -1.53
C LEU A 95 5.15 -6.78 -2.81
N GLY A 96 5.98 -6.94 -3.83
CA GLY A 96 5.75 -6.30 -5.13
C GLY A 96 4.61 -6.92 -5.92
N GLY A 97 4.21 -8.16 -5.61
CA GLY A 97 3.06 -8.86 -6.21
C GLY A 97 3.34 -9.56 -7.52
N ALA A 98 4.59 -9.90 -7.84
CA ALA A 98 4.90 -10.60 -9.08
C ALA A 98 4.32 -12.01 -9.11
N ASN A 99 4.18 -12.71 -7.97
CA ASN A 99 3.54 -14.04 -7.90
C ASN A 99 2.05 -13.94 -8.27
N ASP A 100 1.31 -12.99 -7.68
CA ASP A 100 -0.11 -12.76 -8.02
C ASP A 100 -0.29 -12.33 -9.47
N LEU A 101 0.60 -11.45 -9.95
CA LEU A 101 0.57 -11.01 -11.34
C LEU A 101 0.84 -12.18 -12.30
N ALA A 102 1.77 -13.06 -11.98
CA ALA A 102 2.05 -14.25 -12.79
C ALA A 102 0.83 -15.19 -12.84
N ARG A 103 0.13 -15.41 -11.71
CA ARG A 103 -1.13 -16.17 -11.66
C ARG A 103 -2.22 -15.50 -12.52
N ALA A 104 -2.39 -14.19 -12.39
CA ALA A 104 -3.39 -13.45 -13.15
C ALA A 104 -3.12 -13.47 -14.66
N LEU A 105 -1.87 -13.26 -15.08
CA LEU A 105 -1.47 -13.34 -16.49
C LEU A 105 -1.64 -14.76 -17.03
N ALA A 106 -1.28 -15.77 -16.24
CA ALA A 106 -1.45 -17.18 -16.59
C ALA A 106 -2.93 -17.52 -16.82
N ALA A 107 -3.84 -17.04 -15.98
CA ALA A 107 -5.29 -17.24 -16.15
C ALA A 107 -5.82 -16.65 -17.47
N VAL A 108 -5.26 -15.51 -17.93
CA VAL A 108 -5.67 -14.87 -19.18
C VAL A 108 -5.21 -15.65 -20.42
N CYS A 109 -4.01 -16.23 -20.40
CA CYS A 109 -3.43 -16.87 -21.59
C CYS A 109 -3.37 -18.40 -21.53
N GLY A 110 -3.72 -19.02 -20.40
CA GLY A 110 -3.61 -20.45 -20.18
C GLY A 110 -2.19 -20.91 -19.87
N ALA A 111 -1.30 -19.99 -19.46
CA ALA A 111 0.06 -20.31 -19.09
C ALA A 111 0.15 -21.08 -17.75
N VAL A 112 1.29 -21.71 -17.51
CA VAL A 112 1.63 -22.27 -16.20
C VAL A 112 2.39 -21.20 -15.41
N PRO A 113 1.91 -20.76 -14.23
CA PRO A 113 2.66 -19.86 -13.38
C PRO A 113 3.80 -20.63 -12.69
N VAL A 114 5.06 -20.21 -12.91
CA VAL A 114 6.26 -20.90 -12.40
C VAL A 114 6.74 -20.16 -11.14
N ILE A 115 6.03 -20.36 -10.02
CA ILE A 115 6.34 -19.72 -8.75
C ILE A 115 7.33 -20.59 -7.97
N THR A 116 8.46 -20.01 -7.57
CA THR A 116 9.59 -20.73 -6.96
C THR A 116 9.91 -20.26 -5.53
N THR A 117 9.13 -19.36 -4.96
CA THR A 117 9.32 -18.91 -3.57
C THR A 117 9.11 -20.08 -2.60
N ALA A 118 9.98 -20.20 -1.61
CA ALA A 118 9.98 -21.36 -0.71
C ALA A 118 8.67 -21.51 0.07
N THR A 119 8.09 -20.40 0.52
CA THR A 119 6.80 -20.38 1.23
C THR A 119 5.66 -20.89 0.34
N ASP A 120 5.59 -20.45 -0.92
CA ASP A 120 4.60 -20.96 -1.88
C ASP A 120 4.81 -22.46 -2.18
N ALA A 121 6.06 -22.87 -2.40
CA ALA A 121 6.39 -24.26 -2.74
C ALA A 121 6.01 -25.24 -1.62
N HIS A 122 6.05 -24.79 -0.38
CA HIS A 122 5.70 -25.60 0.80
C HIS A 122 4.30 -25.34 1.37
N GLY A 123 3.53 -24.42 0.77
CA GLY A 123 2.21 -24.03 1.28
C GLY A 123 2.26 -23.40 2.69
N ILE A 124 3.36 -22.72 3.03
CA ILE A 124 3.61 -22.11 4.33
C ILE A 124 3.13 -20.66 4.31
N PHE A 125 2.59 -20.21 5.44
CA PHE A 125 2.13 -18.83 5.63
C PHE A 125 3.22 -17.83 5.26
N ALA A 126 2.90 -16.92 4.35
CA ALA A 126 3.74 -15.81 3.90
C ALA A 126 3.24 -14.51 4.50
N VAL A 127 3.93 -14.02 5.54
CA VAL A 127 3.51 -12.84 6.31
C VAL A 127 3.46 -11.57 5.47
N ASP A 128 4.30 -11.46 4.46
CA ASP A 128 4.35 -10.32 3.53
C ASP A 128 3.23 -10.37 2.47
N GLU A 129 2.83 -11.55 1.99
CA GLU A 129 1.62 -11.70 1.18
C GLU A 129 0.38 -11.36 2.01
N TRP A 130 0.31 -11.90 3.22
CA TRP A 130 -0.78 -11.58 4.13
C TRP A 130 -0.89 -10.08 4.41
N ALA A 131 0.23 -9.41 4.69
CA ALA A 131 0.27 -7.96 4.88
C ALA A 131 -0.32 -7.20 3.69
N LYS A 132 0.02 -7.61 2.47
CA LYS A 132 -0.51 -7.05 1.23
C LYS A 132 -2.02 -7.26 1.11
N HIS A 133 -2.51 -8.49 1.35
CA HIS A 133 -3.94 -8.80 1.32
C HIS A 133 -4.74 -8.04 2.37
N GLN A 134 -4.12 -7.75 3.51
CA GLN A 134 -4.74 -6.95 4.59
C GLN A 134 -4.53 -5.45 4.42
N ASN A 135 -4.05 -4.97 3.24
CA ASN A 135 -3.77 -3.55 2.95
C ASN A 135 -2.81 -2.92 3.98
N CYS A 136 -1.77 -3.65 4.37
CA CYS A 136 -0.77 -3.20 5.34
C CYS A 136 0.51 -2.73 4.67
N THR A 137 1.12 -1.71 5.25
CA THR A 137 2.54 -1.37 5.03
C THR A 137 3.39 -2.20 5.99
N VAL A 138 4.44 -2.81 5.47
CA VAL A 138 5.45 -3.53 6.26
C VAL A 138 6.55 -2.53 6.62
N LEU A 139 6.81 -2.29 7.91
CA LEU A 139 7.82 -1.30 8.32
C LEU A 139 9.24 -1.87 8.23
N GLU A 140 9.48 -3.05 8.79
CA GLU A 140 10.81 -3.68 8.88
C GLU A 140 10.88 -4.87 7.89
N ALA A 141 11.00 -4.58 6.59
CA ALA A 141 10.97 -5.60 5.54
C ALA A 141 12.07 -6.67 5.68
N GLU A 142 13.20 -6.34 6.32
CA GLU A 142 14.29 -7.28 6.63
C GLU A 142 13.86 -8.36 7.65
N ARG A 143 12.88 -8.06 8.52
CA ARG A 143 12.35 -9.00 9.53
C ARG A 143 11.40 -10.05 8.96
N ILE A 144 10.89 -9.86 7.74
CA ILE A 144 10.10 -10.87 7.03
C ILE A 144 10.87 -12.20 6.99
N LYS A 145 12.19 -12.11 6.72
CA LYS A 145 13.05 -13.29 6.66
C LYS A 145 13.06 -14.06 7.97
N HIS A 146 13.02 -13.39 9.12
CA HIS A 146 12.99 -14.04 10.43
C HIS A 146 11.71 -14.86 10.61
N VAL A 147 10.54 -14.27 10.32
CA VAL A 147 9.23 -14.94 10.41
C VAL A 147 9.19 -16.15 9.46
N SER A 148 9.54 -15.94 8.18
CA SER A 148 9.50 -16.99 7.15
C SER A 148 10.49 -18.12 7.46
N SER A 149 11.69 -17.83 7.97
CA SER A 149 12.70 -18.86 8.30
C SER A 149 12.27 -19.74 9.47
N LYS A 150 11.62 -19.18 10.50
CA LYS A 150 11.04 -19.97 11.60
C LYS A 150 10.00 -20.96 11.10
N LEU A 151 9.04 -20.46 10.29
CA LEU A 151 7.97 -21.30 9.74
C LEU A 151 8.51 -22.40 8.82
N LEU A 152 9.50 -22.07 7.95
CA LEU A 152 10.15 -23.05 7.07
C LEU A 152 10.95 -24.11 7.87
N ALA A 153 11.43 -23.75 9.07
CA ALA A 153 12.08 -24.69 9.98
C ALA A 153 11.08 -25.51 10.83
N GLY A 154 9.77 -25.38 10.58
CA GLY A 154 8.72 -26.06 11.37
C GLY A 154 8.52 -25.48 12.76
N GLN A 155 9.03 -24.29 13.04
CA GLN A 155 8.84 -23.59 14.30
C GLN A 155 7.61 -22.69 14.23
N SER A 156 6.95 -22.45 15.38
CA SER A 156 5.87 -21.47 15.46
C SER A 156 6.40 -20.04 15.55
N VAL A 157 5.59 -19.10 15.04
CA VAL A 157 5.73 -17.66 15.19
C VAL A 157 4.57 -17.09 16.00
N ARG A 158 4.84 -16.07 16.81
CA ARG A 158 3.85 -15.43 17.65
C ARG A 158 3.31 -14.17 17.00
N PHE A 159 2.00 -14.02 17.03
CA PHE A 159 1.27 -12.91 16.43
C PHE A 159 0.54 -12.08 17.47
N ALA A 160 0.67 -10.75 17.39
CA ALA A 160 -0.16 -9.80 18.12
C ALA A 160 -0.99 -8.94 17.17
N ALA A 161 -2.20 -8.58 17.57
CA ALA A 161 -3.05 -7.69 16.76
C ALA A 161 -3.80 -6.70 17.63
N GLU A 162 -3.86 -5.46 17.14
CA GLU A 162 -4.72 -4.40 17.67
C GLU A 162 -6.18 -4.58 17.20
N PHE A 163 -6.38 -5.30 16.09
CA PHE A 163 -7.67 -5.55 15.46
C PHE A 163 -8.02 -7.04 15.51
N PRO A 164 -9.30 -7.40 15.71
CA PRO A 164 -9.71 -8.80 15.65
C PRO A 164 -9.53 -9.35 14.23
N VAL A 165 -8.74 -10.40 14.08
CA VAL A 165 -8.53 -11.09 12.80
C VAL A 165 -9.52 -12.24 12.67
N GLN A 166 -10.30 -12.27 11.60
CA GLN A 166 -11.34 -13.27 11.37
C GLN A 166 -10.76 -14.62 10.91
N GLY A 167 -11.39 -15.71 11.34
CA GLY A 167 -11.01 -17.06 10.97
C GLY A 167 -9.96 -17.68 11.90
N THR A 168 -9.43 -18.82 11.48
CA THR A 168 -8.41 -19.57 12.23
C THR A 168 -7.02 -19.20 11.72
N PRO A 169 -6.06 -18.91 12.62
CA PRO A 169 -4.68 -18.69 12.22
C PRO A 169 -4.12 -19.87 11.41
N PRO A 170 -3.25 -19.62 10.44
CA PRO A 170 -2.57 -20.69 9.71
C PRO A 170 -1.68 -21.54 10.63
N ALA A 171 -1.36 -22.74 10.19
CA ALA A 171 -0.45 -23.63 10.93
C ALA A 171 0.89 -22.92 11.22
N GLY A 172 1.35 -23.03 12.45
CA GLY A 172 2.57 -22.39 12.93
C GLY A 172 2.43 -20.92 13.33
N VAL A 173 1.23 -20.35 13.28
CA VAL A 173 0.97 -18.98 13.77
C VAL A 173 0.17 -19.06 15.07
N ASP A 174 0.79 -18.71 16.18
CA ASP A 174 0.20 -18.75 17.52
C ASP A 174 -0.02 -17.33 18.07
N PRO A 175 -1.07 -17.08 18.87
CA PRO A 175 -1.26 -15.79 19.51
C PRO A 175 -0.14 -15.49 20.51
N ALA A 176 0.39 -14.27 20.46
CA ALA A 176 1.31 -13.77 21.48
C ALA A 176 0.55 -13.50 22.79
N ARG A 177 1.17 -13.78 23.93
CA ARG A 177 0.60 -13.44 25.25
C ARG A 177 0.68 -11.95 25.52
N THR A 178 1.73 -11.32 25.06
CA THR A 178 1.96 -9.87 25.14
C THR A 178 2.49 -9.35 23.80
N PRO A 179 2.28 -8.08 23.45
CA PRO A 179 2.86 -7.50 22.22
C PRO A 179 4.38 -7.62 22.14
N ALA A 180 5.08 -7.58 23.28
CA ALA A 180 6.54 -7.69 23.36
C ALA A 180 7.07 -9.10 22.97
N GLU A 181 6.23 -10.14 23.02
CA GLU A 181 6.59 -11.49 22.64
C GLU A 181 6.30 -11.82 21.19
N ALA A 182 5.70 -10.89 20.44
CA ALA A 182 5.30 -11.12 19.07
C ALA A 182 6.50 -11.15 18.12
N ASP A 183 6.51 -12.11 17.20
CA ASP A 183 7.41 -12.11 16.05
C ASP A 183 6.91 -11.13 14.97
N PHE A 184 5.58 -11.00 14.86
CA PHE A 184 4.97 -9.98 14.00
C PHE A 184 3.67 -9.44 14.62
N ALA A 185 3.33 -8.19 14.31
CA ALA A 185 2.18 -7.50 14.88
C ALA A 185 1.40 -6.69 13.85
N LEU A 186 0.07 -6.76 13.91
CA LEU A 186 -0.86 -5.92 13.15
C LEU A 186 -1.29 -4.75 14.04
N THR A 187 -0.76 -3.55 13.81
CA THR A 187 -0.94 -2.42 14.73
C THR A 187 -0.80 -1.08 14.03
N LEU A 188 -1.45 -0.04 14.57
CA LEU A 188 -1.20 1.36 14.19
C LEU A 188 -0.04 1.98 14.99
N SER A 189 0.32 1.37 16.12
CA SER A 189 1.29 1.90 17.09
C SER A 189 2.44 0.91 17.26
N PRO A 190 3.40 0.87 16.32
CA PRO A 190 4.51 -0.06 16.35
C PRO A 190 5.39 0.18 17.59
N ALA A 191 5.75 -0.91 18.28
CA ALA A 191 6.62 -0.86 19.45
C ALA A 191 7.41 -2.17 19.62
N GLY A 192 8.65 -2.06 20.08
CA GLY A 192 9.52 -3.22 20.29
C GLY A 192 10.16 -3.75 19.00
N ASP A 193 10.47 -5.04 19.01
CA ASP A 193 11.30 -5.68 17.98
C ASP A 193 10.52 -6.61 17.03
N ALA A 194 9.19 -6.57 17.02
CA ALA A 194 8.38 -7.34 16.09
C ALA A 194 8.51 -6.83 14.64
N LEU A 195 8.09 -7.64 13.68
CA LEU A 195 7.76 -7.18 12.33
C LEU A 195 6.41 -6.47 12.40
N HIS A 196 6.35 -5.17 12.12
CA HIS A 196 5.11 -4.41 12.20
C HIS A 196 4.42 -4.30 10.84
N LEU A 197 3.15 -4.72 10.84
CA LEU A 197 2.24 -4.62 9.73
C LEU A 197 1.23 -3.51 10.05
N VAL A 198 1.33 -2.40 9.35
CA VAL A 198 0.51 -1.21 9.62
C VAL A 198 -0.60 -1.09 8.58
N PRO A 199 -1.86 -1.32 8.95
CA PRO A 199 -2.98 -1.23 8.02
C PRO A 199 -3.21 0.22 7.58
N ARG A 200 -3.35 0.43 6.27
CA ARG A 200 -3.60 1.73 5.65
C ARG A 200 -5.08 2.06 5.67
N ILE A 201 -5.59 2.40 6.84
CA ILE A 201 -7.02 2.62 7.10
C ILE A 201 -7.33 3.98 7.74
N GLY A 202 -6.31 4.77 8.02
CA GLY A 202 -6.45 6.09 8.63
C GLY A 202 -6.86 7.16 7.61
N VAL A 203 -7.83 7.98 7.96
CA VAL A 203 -8.16 9.22 7.26
C VAL A 203 -7.85 10.39 8.17
N LEU A 204 -6.92 11.24 7.73
CA LEU A 204 -6.50 12.42 8.47
C LEU A 204 -7.41 13.60 8.15
N GLY A 205 -8.21 14.02 9.11
CA GLY A 205 -8.98 15.25 9.01
C GLY A 205 -8.11 16.46 9.32
N LEU A 206 -8.11 17.44 8.45
CA LEU A 206 -7.19 18.57 8.44
C LEU A 206 -7.90 19.91 8.59
N GLY A 207 -7.32 20.78 9.43
CA GLY A 207 -7.64 22.19 9.48
C GLY A 207 -6.35 22.99 9.68
N CYS A 208 -6.21 24.14 8.99
CA CYS A 208 -5.07 25.03 9.16
C CYS A 208 -5.47 26.50 8.96
N ARG A 209 -4.64 27.42 9.43
CA ARG A 209 -4.79 28.84 9.07
C ARG A 209 -4.51 29.03 7.59
N ARG A 210 -5.09 30.09 7.00
CA ARG A 210 -4.81 30.44 5.61
C ARG A 210 -3.31 30.77 5.45
N GLY A 211 -2.71 30.26 4.37
CA GLY A 211 -1.29 30.44 4.07
C GLY A 211 -0.32 29.60 4.92
N THR A 212 -0.79 28.59 5.67
CA THR A 212 0.09 27.64 6.37
C THR A 212 0.92 26.86 5.34
N CYS A 213 2.25 26.87 5.45
CA CYS A 213 3.14 26.17 4.53
C CYS A 213 3.20 24.65 4.81
N ALA A 214 3.69 23.88 3.83
CA ALA A 214 3.78 22.43 3.93
C ALA A 214 4.70 21.96 5.07
N GLU A 215 5.80 22.68 5.30
CA GLU A 215 6.77 22.38 6.35
C GLU A 215 6.17 22.53 7.75
N GLN A 216 5.30 23.53 7.96
CA GLN A 216 4.58 23.69 9.22
C GLN A 216 3.57 22.56 9.45
N LEU A 217 2.88 22.10 8.38
CA LEU A 217 1.98 20.96 8.45
C LEU A 217 2.75 19.67 8.75
N GLU A 218 3.92 19.49 8.12
CA GLU A 218 4.79 18.33 8.35
C GLU A 218 5.29 18.26 9.80
N ALA A 219 5.79 19.38 10.34
CA ALA A 219 6.23 19.44 11.72
C ALA A 219 5.10 19.16 12.72
N ALA A 220 3.91 19.72 12.47
CA ALA A 220 2.73 19.47 13.30
C ALA A 220 2.23 18.02 13.19
N PHE A 221 2.34 17.40 12.01
CA PHE A 221 1.98 16.00 11.79
C PHE A 221 2.96 15.04 12.47
N ALA A 222 4.26 15.32 12.38
CA ALA A 222 5.27 14.53 13.08
C ALA A 222 5.05 14.54 14.61
N ASP A 223 4.74 15.72 15.18
CA ASP A 223 4.40 15.86 16.60
C ASP A 223 3.08 15.13 16.96
N PHE A 224 2.07 15.19 16.09
CA PHE A 224 0.83 14.44 16.24
C PHE A 224 1.08 12.93 16.28
N CYS A 225 1.86 12.41 15.34
CA CYS A 225 2.22 10.98 15.29
C CYS A 225 3.02 10.55 16.52
N ALA A 226 4.02 11.35 16.95
CA ALA A 226 4.84 11.05 18.12
C ALA A 226 4.01 10.99 19.41
N ARG A 227 3.13 11.98 19.64
CA ARG A 227 2.25 12.01 20.84
C ARG A 227 1.31 10.81 20.94
N HIS A 228 0.91 10.23 19.83
CA HIS A 228 -0.03 9.11 19.78
C HIS A 228 0.64 7.77 19.46
N SER A 229 1.98 7.74 19.40
CA SER A 229 2.76 6.56 18.97
C SER A 229 2.24 5.97 17.64
N LEU A 230 1.75 6.84 16.74
CA LEU A 230 1.08 6.45 15.51
C LEU A 230 2.10 6.29 14.38
N ALA A 231 2.05 5.18 13.66
CA ALA A 231 2.81 5.03 12.44
C ALA A 231 2.20 5.88 11.31
N PRO A 232 2.95 6.83 10.70
CA PRO A 232 2.46 7.64 9.57
C PRO A 232 1.93 6.80 8.40
N ALA A 233 2.48 5.60 8.24
CA ALA A 233 2.09 4.64 7.21
C ALA A 233 0.63 4.17 7.31
N CYS A 234 -0.05 4.37 8.44
CA CYS A 234 -1.47 4.04 8.59
C CYS A 234 -2.40 4.98 7.81
N ILE A 235 -1.92 6.17 7.42
CA ILE A 235 -2.75 7.16 6.73
C ILE A 235 -2.93 6.75 5.26
N ALA A 236 -4.18 6.58 4.87
CA ALA A 236 -4.58 6.26 3.50
C ALA A 236 -5.01 7.50 2.71
N ALA A 237 -5.61 8.49 3.37
CA ALA A 237 -6.18 9.68 2.76
C ALA A 237 -6.27 10.85 3.74
N ALA A 238 -6.55 12.02 3.20
CA ALA A 238 -6.82 13.24 3.93
C ALA A 238 -8.21 13.80 3.62
N ALA A 239 -8.76 14.61 4.53
CA ALA A 239 -10.04 15.26 4.32
C ALA A 239 -10.09 16.64 4.99
N SER A 240 -10.79 17.60 4.37
CA SER A 240 -10.96 18.95 4.91
C SER A 240 -12.27 19.58 4.39
N ILE A 241 -12.49 20.85 4.73
CA ILE A 241 -13.58 21.66 4.19
C ILE A 241 -13.17 22.28 2.84
N ASP A 242 -14.13 22.51 1.96
CA ASP A 242 -13.96 23.10 0.61
C ASP A 242 -13.30 24.49 0.63
N LEU A 243 -13.49 25.27 1.69
CA LEU A 243 -12.80 26.54 1.92
C LEU A 243 -11.24 26.42 1.95
N LYS A 244 -10.71 25.18 1.99
CA LYS A 244 -9.28 24.86 2.00
C LYS A 244 -8.80 24.22 0.70
N ALA A 245 -9.65 24.15 -0.33
CA ALA A 245 -9.30 23.51 -1.59
C ALA A 245 -8.23 24.26 -2.40
N ASP A 246 -8.03 25.54 -2.13
CA ASP A 246 -7.01 26.42 -2.74
C ASP A 246 -5.73 26.63 -1.88
N GLU A 247 -5.63 26.00 -0.71
CA GLU A 247 -4.48 26.14 0.18
C GLU A 247 -3.26 25.36 -0.35
N THR A 248 -2.35 26.06 -0.97
CA THR A 248 -1.17 25.49 -1.64
C THR A 248 -0.29 24.63 -0.73
N GLY A 249 -0.08 25.06 0.52
CA GLY A 249 0.70 24.32 1.51
C GLY A 249 0.04 23.01 1.92
N LEU A 250 -1.30 22.99 2.09
CA LEU A 250 -2.07 21.79 2.39
C LEU A 250 -2.01 20.78 1.24
N LEU A 251 -2.19 21.24 0.01
CA LEU A 251 -2.12 20.40 -1.19
C LEU A 251 -0.70 19.84 -1.40
N ALA A 252 0.35 20.66 -1.16
CA ALA A 252 1.73 20.22 -1.24
C ALA A 252 2.06 19.15 -0.19
N PHE A 253 1.61 19.34 1.05
CA PHE A 253 1.75 18.38 2.14
C PHE A 253 1.11 17.02 1.78
N CYS A 254 -0.15 17.02 1.37
CA CYS A 254 -0.83 15.77 0.99
C CYS A 254 -0.16 15.09 -0.21
N ARG A 255 0.32 15.89 -1.19
CA ARG A 255 1.02 15.35 -2.37
C ARG A 255 2.35 14.71 -2.00
N ALA A 256 3.11 15.30 -1.08
CA ALA A 256 4.40 14.76 -0.62
C ALA A 256 4.23 13.36 0.03
N HIS A 257 3.12 13.14 0.71
CA HIS A 257 2.77 11.84 1.30
C HIS A 257 2.03 10.89 0.35
N GLY A 258 1.68 11.34 -0.85
CA GLY A 258 0.86 10.56 -1.80
C GLY A 258 -0.57 10.31 -1.31
N TRP A 259 -1.10 11.15 -0.42
CA TRP A 259 -2.47 11.02 0.07
C TRP A 259 -3.46 11.75 -0.82
N PRO A 260 -4.50 11.06 -1.33
CA PRO A 260 -5.64 11.74 -1.90
C PRO A 260 -6.32 12.59 -0.82
N ILE A 261 -6.75 13.81 -1.18
CA ILE A 261 -7.51 14.67 -0.28
C ILE A 261 -8.90 14.93 -0.82
N THR A 262 -9.90 14.81 0.05
CA THR A 262 -11.31 15.09 -0.26
C THR A 262 -11.76 16.32 0.49
N PHE A 263 -12.48 17.20 -0.20
CA PHE A 263 -13.05 18.41 0.38
C PHE A 263 -14.57 18.31 0.45
N TYR A 264 -15.15 18.71 1.59
CA TYR A 264 -16.59 18.68 1.85
C TYR A 264 -17.12 20.09 2.09
N SER A 265 -18.36 20.34 1.65
CA SER A 265 -19.02 21.60 1.96
C SER A 265 -19.41 21.70 3.44
N ALA A 266 -19.59 22.93 3.94
CA ALA A 266 -20.09 23.16 5.29
C ALA A 266 -21.43 22.46 5.55
N GLU A 267 -22.28 22.34 4.54
CA GLU A 267 -23.57 21.66 4.64
C GLU A 267 -23.39 20.15 4.83
N GLN A 268 -22.54 19.51 4.04
CA GLN A 268 -22.21 18.09 4.17
C GLN A 268 -21.62 17.76 5.55
N LEU A 269 -20.72 18.61 6.04
CA LEU A 269 -20.13 18.43 7.37
C LEU A 269 -21.17 18.56 8.48
N ARG A 270 -22.09 19.55 8.41
CA ARG A 270 -23.17 19.73 9.40
C ARG A 270 -24.17 18.60 9.42
N ALA A 271 -24.48 18.04 8.26
CA ALA A 271 -25.43 16.94 8.11
C ALA A 271 -24.99 15.66 8.82
N LEU A 272 -23.70 15.49 9.09
CA LEU A 272 -23.17 14.30 9.77
C LEU A 272 -23.54 14.34 11.26
N PRO A 273 -24.34 13.41 11.79
CA PRO A 273 -24.62 13.32 13.22
C PRO A 273 -23.42 12.73 13.97
N GLY A 274 -23.26 13.13 15.23
CA GLY A 274 -22.25 12.53 16.11
C GLY A 274 -21.72 13.50 17.18
N PRO A 275 -21.07 12.96 18.21
CA PRO A 275 -20.43 13.74 19.25
C PRO A 275 -19.06 14.21 18.78
N PHE A 276 -18.99 15.38 18.16
CA PHE A 276 -17.72 16.00 17.71
C PHE A 276 -17.28 17.09 18.68
N THR A 277 -15.96 17.33 18.77
CA THR A 277 -15.37 18.34 19.65
C THR A 277 -15.67 19.75 19.13
N PRO A 278 -16.54 20.53 19.77
CA PRO A 278 -16.96 21.83 19.23
C PRO A 278 -15.85 22.87 19.25
N SER A 279 -15.92 23.83 18.34
CA SER A 279 -15.02 24.97 18.25
C SER A 279 -15.80 26.23 17.87
N PRO A 280 -16.07 27.14 18.82
CA PRO A 280 -16.78 28.38 18.53
C PRO A 280 -16.10 29.22 17.43
N PHE A 281 -14.77 29.25 17.42
CA PHE A 281 -14.02 29.95 16.37
C PHE A 281 -14.25 29.33 14.99
N VAL A 282 -14.15 28.00 14.87
CA VAL A 282 -14.38 27.30 13.59
C VAL A 282 -15.81 27.52 13.13
N GLN A 283 -16.79 27.44 14.04
CA GLN A 283 -18.20 27.69 13.75
C GLN A 283 -18.44 29.12 13.23
N SER A 284 -17.80 30.14 13.81
CA SER A 284 -17.97 31.51 13.34
C SER A 284 -17.41 31.75 11.93
N VAL A 285 -16.37 31.01 11.54
CA VAL A 285 -15.69 31.16 10.23
C VAL A 285 -16.31 30.28 9.15
N THR A 286 -16.66 29.04 9.50
CA THR A 286 -17.07 28.02 8.51
C THR A 286 -18.55 27.65 8.59
N GLY A 287 -19.25 28.08 9.64
CA GLY A 287 -20.63 27.65 9.91
C GLY A 287 -20.75 26.21 10.44
N VAL A 288 -19.61 25.56 10.76
CA VAL A 288 -19.54 24.17 11.27
C VAL A 288 -18.77 24.19 12.59
N ASP A 289 -19.27 23.49 13.60
CA ASP A 289 -18.65 23.41 14.93
C ASP A 289 -17.32 22.63 14.95
N ASN A 290 -17.14 21.69 14.01
CA ASN A 290 -15.93 20.89 13.87
C ASN A 290 -15.72 20.46 12.41
N VAL A 291 -14.60 20.86 11.80
CA VAL A 291 -14.26 20.50 10.42
C VAL A 291 -13.48 19.20 10.37
N CYS A 292 -12.36 19.10 11.12
CA CYS A 292 -11.41 17.99 10.95
C CYS A 292 -12.00 16.62 11.33
N GLU A 293 -12.71 16.50 12.46
CA GLU A 293 -13.33 15.23 12.85
C GLU A 293 -14.44 14.82 11.88
N ARG A 294 -15.33 15.77 11.53
CA ARG A 294 -16.44 15.51 10.60
C ARG A 294 -15.92 15.10 9.22
N ALA A 295 -14.93 15.81 8.69
CA ALA A 295 -14.33 15.49 7.40
C ALA A 295 -13.65 14.11 7.42
N ALA A 296 -12.90 13.79 8.48
CA ALA A 296 -12.28 12.48 8.64
C ALA A 296 -13.32 11.34 8.68
N VAL A 297 -14.41 11.51 9.43
CA VAL A 297 -15.47 10.50 9.53
C VAL A 297 -16.23 10.35 8.21
N LEU A 298 -16.58 11.45 7.54
CA LEU A 298 -17.22 11.38 6.22
C LEU A 298 -16.36 10.65 5.19
N ALA A 299 -15.05 10.95 5.16
CA ALA A 299 -14.16 10.35 4.19
C ALA A 299 -13.82 8.88 4.52
N SER A 300 -13.75 8.51 5.81
CA SER A 300 -13.47 7.14 6.22
C SER A 300 -14.69 6.22 6.18
N GLY A 301 -15.89 6.75 6.30
CA GLY A 301 -17.10 5.97 6.56
C GLY A 301 -17.08 5.21 7.90
N GLY A 302 -16.16 5.56 8.80
CA GLY A 302 -15.94 4.85 10.06
C GLY A 302 -16.04 5.76 11.28
N CYS A 303 -15.15 5.60 12.26
CA CYS A 303 -15.22 6.30 13.53
C CYS A 303 -13.91 7.02 13.90
N ILE A 304 -14.02 8.01 14.79
CA ILE A 304 -12.86 8.73 15.33
C ILE A 304 -12.00 7.80 16.18
N ARG A 305 -10.72 7.74 15.84
CA ARG A 305 -9.67 7.06 16.62
C ARG A 305 -8.90 8.02 17.51
N ILE A 306 -8.54 9.19 16.95
CA ILE A 306 -7.90 10.27 17.67
C ILE A 306 -8.75 11.52 17.46
N PRO A 307 -9.34 12.06 18.53
CA PRO A 307 -10.14 13.28 18.43
C PRO A 307 -9.25 14.48 18.10
N LYS A 308 -9.88 15.58 17.75
CA LYS A 308 -9.26 16.84 17.37
C LYS A 308 -8.12 17.23 18.29
N GLN A 309 -6.96 17.42 17.70
CA GLN A 309 -5.76 17.98 18.30
C GLN A 309 -5.42 19.28 17.59
N ALA A 310 -5.28 20.38 18.33
CA ALA A 310 -4.98 21.71 17.79
C ALA A 310 -3.69 22.24 18.39
N GLY A 311 -2.84 22.83 17.55
CA GLY A 311 -1.58 23.46 17.96
C GLY A 311 -0.96 24.24 16.81
N GLY A 312 -0.29 25.36 17.08
CA GLY A 312 0.44 26.13 16.07
C GLY A 312 -0.40 26.65 14.88
N GLY A 313 -1.73 26.71 15.01
CA GLY A 313 -2.61 27.08 13.89
C GLY A 313 -2.97 25.93 12.94
N VAL A 314 -2.58 24.71 13.29
CA VAL A 314 -2.94 23.46 12.59
C VAL A 314 -3.82 22.61 13.49
N THR A 315 -4.71 21.84 12.89
CA THR A 315 -5.60 20.94 13.60
C THR A 315 -5.64 19.60 12.86
N PHE A 316 -5.48 18.50 13.59
CA PHE A 316 -5.63 17.14 13.07
C PHE A 316 -6.66 16.38 13.87
N ALA A 317 -7.33 15.45 13.21
CA ALA A 317 -8.10 14.35 13.79
C ALA A 317 -7.89 13.10 12.95
N LEU A 318 -7.95 11.93 13.54
CA LEU A 318 -7.83 10.66 12.84
C LEU A 318 -9.12 9.87 12.97
N ALA A 319 -9.71 9.50 11.84
CA ALA A 319 -10.75 8.47 11.77
C ALA A 319 -10.22 7.22 11.05
N LEU A 320 -10.78 6.07 11.38
CA LEU A 320 -10.42 4.81 10.74
C LEU A 320 -11.55 4.32 9.84
N CYS A 321 -11.20 3.87 8.64
CA CYS A 321 -12.12 3.11 7.79
C CYS A 321 -12.54 1.81 8.50
N PRO A 322 -13.73 1.26 8.22
CA PRO A 322 -14.08 -0.08 8.65
C PRO A 322 -13.00 -1.08 8.20
N TYR A 323 -12.51 -1.88 9.14
CA TYR A 323 -11.42 -2.81 8.89
C TYR A 323 -11.69 -4.16 9.55
N ALA A 324 -11.72 -5.21 8.75
CA ALA A 324 -12.01 -6.57 9.16
C ALA A 324 -10.99 -7.54 8.54
N PRO A 325 -9.76 -7.57 9.07
CA PRO A 325 -8.71 -8.46 8.56
C PRO A 325 -9.07 -9.93 8.76
N ASP A 326 -8.61 -10.77 7.86
CA ASP A 326 -8.75 -12.22 7.93
C ASP A 326 -7.43 -12.94 7.62
N TRP A 327 -7.39 -14.27 7.77
CA TRP A 327 -6.16 -15.04 7.58
C TRP A 327 -5.88 -15.45 6.14
N ARG A 328 -6.56 -14.90 5.15
CA ARG A 328 -6.27 -15.20 3.74
C ARG A 328 -4.99 -14.49 3.30
N TRP A 329 -4.05 -15.23 2.75
CA TRP A 329 -2.79 -14.70 2.21
C TRP A 329 -2.53 -15.14 0.76
N GLN A 330 -3.30 -16.09 0.23
CA GLN A 330 -3.23 -16.55 -1.15
C GLN A 330 -4.57 -16.29 -1.84
N ASN A 331 -4.52 -15.88 -3.09
CA ASN A 331 -5.69 -15.91 -3.95
C ASN A 331 -5.98 -17.38 -4.28
N GLY A 332 -7.11 -17.90 -3.78
CA GLY A 332 -7.59 -19.24 -4.05
C GLY A 332 -7.99 -19.42 -5.52
#